data_890cfea04621f2fa6163f3fb334e9fe8
#
_entry.id   890cfea04621f2fa6163f3fb334e9fe8
#
_cell.length_a   1.000
_cell.length_b   1.000
_cell.length_c   1.000
_cell.angle_alpha   90.00
_cell.angle_beta   90.00
_cell.angle_gamma   90.00
#
_symmetry.space_group_name_H-M   'P 1'
#
loop_
_entity.id
_entity.type
_entity.pdbx_description
1 polymer ?
#
loop_
_entity_poly.entity_id
_entity_poly.type
_entity_poly.pdbx_seq_one_letter_code
_entity_poly.pdbx_strand_id
1 'polypeptide(L)'
;MKYFDKLSAAVQAAFSVRAVDTDKLLYCVKADMDGEGCYYDTYITFDNKTLYLLSGYDRLVKNKKTFDTQFDFKDFSEYPMEEIEKLYVDRYQFTARLMAKMTDGTEKQLAMFSGGFSEKFEQFCRRYETIKKGETPDDSALDDKTLYCPKCNRKYPDPNRAFCPYCTKRTWVFKRLLGMFGDYKKQIAVILALIAVSVALGLIAPYFGTKMLYDDVLSEGGSLH
;
A
#
# COMPACT_ATOMS: atom_id res chain seq x y z
N MET A 1 3.10 -23.42 -4.87
CA MET A 1 2.26 -22.49 -4.13
C MET A 1 1.75 -21.41 -5.08
N LYS A 2 0.44 -21.24 -5.19
CA LYS A 2 -0.21 -20.27 -6.06
C LYS A 2 -0.81 -19.17 -5.15
N TYR A 3 -0.53 -17.91 -5.42
CA TYR A 3 -0.86 -16.83 -4.49
C TYR A 3 -1.82 -15.83 -5.10
N PHE A 4 -2.85 -15.43 -4.35
CA PHE A 4 -3.47 -14.13 -4.51
C PHE A 4 -2.59 -13.03 -3.88
N ASP A 5 -1.98 -13.34 -2.73
CA ASP A 5 -1.01 -12.47 -2.09
C ASP A 5 0.25 -13.26 -1.75
N LYS A 6 1.42 -12.71 -2.10
CA LYS A 6 2.70 -13.39 -1.90
C LYS A 6 3.16 -13.24 -0.46
N LEU A 7 3.50 -14.36 0.17
CA LEU A 7 4.06 -14.37 1.51
C LEU A 7 5.48 -13.76 1.51
N SER A 8 5.73 -12.80 2.41
CA SER A 8 7.09 -12.32 2.67
C SER A 8 7.91 -13.41 3.38
N ALA A 9 9.25 -13.31 3.29
CA ALA A 9 10.12 -14.26 3.98
C ALA A 9 9.89 -14.28 5.50
N ALA A 10 9.55 -13.12 6.10
CA ALA A 10 9.24 -13.01 7.51
C ALA A 10 7.93 -13.75 7.89
N VAL A 11 6.90 -13.66 7.04
CA VAL A 11 5.64 -14.38 7.24
C VAL A 11 5.82 -15.89 7.04
N GLN A 12 6.62 -16.29 6.03
CA GLN A 12 6.96 -17.70 5.84
C GLN A 12 7.68 -18.28 7.06
N ALA A 13 8.64 -17.55 7.62
CA ALA A 13 9.32 -17.95 8.85
C ALA A 13 8.34 -18.06 10.03
N ALA A 14 7.37 -17.15 10.14
CA ALA A 14 6.34 -17.20 11.19
C ALA A 14 5.44 -18.43 11.07
N PHE A 15 5.08 -18.88 9.86
CA PHE A 15 4.38 -20.15 9.63
C PHE A 15 5.27 -21.36 9.96
N SER A 16 6.54 -21.34 9.55
CA SER A 16 7.46 -22.47 9.80
C SER A 16 7.71 -22.71 11.28
N VAL A 17 7.80 -21.64 12.11
CA VAL A 17 7.90 -21.75 13.59
C VAL A 17 6.71 -22.51 14.18
N ARG A 18 5.55 -22.49 13.50
CA ARG A 18 4.30 -23.19 13.93
C ARG A 18 4.10 -24.53 13.26
N ALA A 19 5.18 -25.11 12.73
CA ALA A 19 5.19 -26.41 12.06
C ALA A 19 4.29 -26.47 10.79
N VAL A 20 3.93 -25.31 10.22
CA VAL A 20 3.21 -25.25 8.95
C VAL A 20 4.22 -25.32 7.80
N ASP A 21 4.08 -26.34 6.97
CA ASP A 21 4.92 -26.52 5.78
C ASP A 21 4.46 -25.55 4.67
N THR A 22 5.20 -24.47 4.50
CA THR A 22 4.87 -23.41 3.55
C THR A 22 4.88 -23.88 2.08
N ASP A 23 5.58 -24.99 1.77
CA ASP A 23 5.62 -25.52 0.41
C ASP A 23 4.33 -26.26 0.03
N LYS A 24 3.59 -26.74 1.03
CA LYS A 24 2.29 -27.42 0.84
C LYS A 24 1.11 -26.45 0.79
N LEU A 25 1.30 -25.20 1.15
CA LEU A 25 0.24 -24.21 1.09
C LEU A 25 -0.18 -23.95 -0.37
N LEU A 26 -1.48 -23.91 -0.63
CA LEU A 26 -2.02 -23.82 -1.99
C LEU A 26 -2.32 -22.40 -2.41
N TYR A 27 -3.11 -21.68 -1.64
CA TYR A 27 -3.50 -20.29 -1.89
C TYR A 27 -3.35 -19.46 -0.63
N CYS A 28 -3.03 -18.18 -0.80
CA CYS A 28 -2.94 -17.24 0.29
C CYS A 28 -3.62 -15.92 -0.06
N VAL A 29 -4.44 -15.42 0.85
CA VAL A 29 -5.02 -14.08 0.78
C VAL A 29 -4.65 -13.31 2.05
N LYS A 30 -4.51 -11.98 1.91
CA LYS A 30 -4.23 -11.08 3.02
C LYS A 30 -5.44 -10.18 3.27
N ALA A 31 -5.93 -10.19 4.50
CA ALA A 31 -6.91 -9.24 5.03
C ALA A 31 -6.19 -8.11 5.77
N ASP A 32 -6.84 -6.97 5.89
CA ASP A 32 -6.35 -5.77 6.59
C ASP A 32 -6.90 -5.66 8.02
N MET A 33 -7.74 -6.60 8.43
CA MET A 33 -8.30 -6.73 9.78
C MET A 33 -8.39 -8.21 10.18
N ASP A 34 -8.33 -8.47 11.48
CA ASP A 34 -8.55 -9.81 12.02
C ASP A 34 -10.05 -10.18 12.16
N GLY A 35 -10.33 -11.32 12.81
CA GLY A 35 -11.69 -11.78 13.09
C GLY A 35 -12.46 -10.89 14.07
N GLU A 36 -11.79 -10.07 14.87
CA GLU A 36 -12.38 -9.15 15.85
C GLU A 36 -12.53 -7.72 15.30
N GLY A 37 -12.04 -7.47 14.07
CA GLY A 37 -12.08 -6.16 13.43
C GLY A 37 -10.93 -5.23 13.83
N CYS A 38 -9.89 -5.76 14.48
CA CYS A 38 -8.67 -5.02 14.75
C CYS A 38 -7.80 -4.93 13.50
N TYR A 39 -7.13 -3.80 13.29
CA TYR A 39 -6.24 -3.58 12.14
C TYR A 39 -4.95 -4.39 12.27
N TYR A 40 -5.01 -5.66 11.85
CA TYR A 40 -3.87 -6.56 11.72
C TYR A 40 -3.77 -7.06 10.30
N ASP A 41 -2.55 -7.26 9.83
CA ASP A 41 -2.28 -8.01 8.61
C ASP A 41 -2.59 -9.49 8.86
N THR A 42 -3.76 -9.96 8.41
CA THR A 42 -4.18 -11.35 8.61
C THR A 42 -3.98 -12.13 7.33
N TYR A 43 -3.05 -13.08 7.38
CA TYR A 43 -2.77 -14.00 6.28
C TYR A 43 -3.61 -15.26 6.43
N ILE A 44 -4.41 -15.55 5.41
CA ILE A 44 -5.31 -16.70 5.37
C ILE A 44 -4.84 -17.61 4.24
N THR A 45 -4.52 -18.82 4.59
CA THR A 45 -3.99 -19.83 3.65
C THR A 45 -4.48 -21.20 4.02
N PHE A 46 -4.40 -22.15 3.12
CA PHE A 46 -4.77 -23.54 3.40
C PHE A 46 -3.90 -24.53 2.65
N ASP A 47 -3.80 -25.72 3.18
CA ASP A 47 -3.30 -26.90 2.51
C ASP A 47 -4.47 -27.86 2.18
N ASN A 48 -4.19 -29.12 1.84
CA ASN A 48 -5.23 -30.09 1.52
C ASN A 48 -6.07 -30.57 2.73
N LYS A 49 -5.74 -30.14 3.96
CA LYS A 49 -6.37 -30.63 5.19
C LYS A 49 -6.81 -29.51 6.13
N THR A 50 -6.10 -28.39 6.16
CA THR A 50 -6.25 -27.39 7.21
C THR A 50 -6.22 -25.99 6.61
N LEU A 51 -7.09 -25.12 7.13
CA LEU A 51 -7.10 -23.68 6.90
C LEU A 51 -6.34 -23.02 8.04
N TYR A 52 -5.38 -22.15 7.69
CA TYR A 52 -4.52 -21.45 8.63
C TYR A 52 -4.77 -19.94 8.57
N LEU A 53 -4.83 -19.32 9.73
CA LEU A 53 -4.90 -17.87 9.89
C LEU A 53 -3.70 -17.40 10.72
N LEU A 54 -2.97 -16.45 10.20
CA LEU A 54 -1.83 -15.83 10.88
C LEU A 54 -2.02 -14.32 10.89
N SER A 55 -2.21 -13.75 12.08
CA SER A 55 -2.42 -12.31 12.28
C SER A 55 -1.20 -11.65 12.92
N GLY A 56 -0.89 -10.45 12.49
CA GLY A 56 0.24 -9.67 13.00
C GLY A 56 0.44 -8.36 12.26
N TYR A 57 1.59 -7.74 12.45
CA TYR A 57 1.99 -6.52 11.75
C TYR A 57 3.13 -6.78 10.77
N ASP A 58 2.89 -6.51 9.51
CA ASP A 58 3.89 -6.57 8.45
C ASP A 58 4.56 -5.22 8.29
N ARG A 59 5.74 -5.04 8.90
CA ARG A 59 6.49 -3.79 8.88
C ARG A 59 7.61 -3.83 7.86
N LEU A 60 7.76 -2.74 7.10
CA LEU A 60 8.94 -2.51 6.31
C LEU A 60 10.00 -1.79 7.13
N VAL A 61 11.12 -2.45 7.33
CA VAL A 61 12.32 -1.86 7.91
C VAL A 61 13.26 -1.45 6.77
N LYS A 62 13.62 -0.17 6.73
CA LYS A 62 14.57 0.35 5.75
C LYS A 62 15.98 0.13 6.24
N ASN A 63 16.71 -0.78 5.61
CA ASN A 63 18.16 -0.93 5.77
C ASN A 63 18.88 -0.17 4.66
N LYS A 64 19.82 0.71 5.01
CA LYS A 64 20.66 1.57 4.15
C LYS A 64 20.26 1.68 2.66
N LYS A 65 20.09 0.59 1.91
CA LYS A 65 19.74 0.55 0.48
C LYS A 65 18.64 -0.46 0.13
N THR A 66 18.21 -1.31 1.07
CA THR A 66 17.23 -2.37 0.91
C THR A 66 16.05 -2.15 1.85
N PHE A 67 14.90 -2.74 1.51
CA PHE A 67 13.76 -2.81 2.40
C PHE A 67 13.62 -4.27 2.82
N ASP A 68 13.73 -4.51 4.13
CA ASP A 68 13.47 -5.82 4.73
C ASP A 68 12.07 -5.83 5.33
N THR A 69 11.40 -6.97 5.25
CA THR A 69 10.08 -7.17 5.84
C THR A 69 10.27 -7.81 7.20
N GLN A 70 9.74 -7.22 8.25
CA GLN A 70 9.64 -7.79 9.58
C GLN A 70 8.19 -8.04 9.90
N PHE A 71 7.87 -9.22 10.42
CA PHE A 71 6.51 -9.59 10.82
C PHE A 71 6.45 -9.73 12.35
N ASP A 72 5.68 -8.85 13.00
CA ASP A 72 5.41 -8.88 14.42
C ASP A 72 4.16 -9.74 14.64
N PHE A 73 4.34 -10.97 15.07
CA PHE A 73 3.29 -11.94 15.32
C PHE A 73 2.30 -11.48 16.41
N LYS A 74 1.01 -11.74 16.19
CA LYS A 74 -0.05 -11.48 17.15
C LYS A 74 -0.82 -12.74 17.52
N ASP A 75 -1.41 -13.43 16.52
CA ASP A 75 -2.28 -14.58 16.73
C ASP A 75 -2.14 -15.61 15.61
N PHE A 76 -2.44 -16.86 15.92
CA PHE A 76 -2.47 -17.97 14.97
C PHE A 76 -3.62 -18.90 15.30
N SER A 77 -4.40 -19.24 14.29
CA SER A 77 -5.50 -20.18 14.39
C SER A 77 -5.46 -21.17 13.23
N GLU A 78 -5.85 -22.39 13.50
CA GLU A 78 -5.97 -23.45 12.50
C GLU A 78 -7.35 -24.10 12.58
N TYR A 79 -7.90 -24.46 11.43
CA TYR A 79 -9.20 -25.09 11.29
C TYR A 79 -9.11 -26.27 10.33
N PRO A 80 -9.38 -27.50 10.78
CA PRO A 80 -9.47 -28.66 9.90
C PRO A 80 -10.54 -28.44 8.81
N MET A 81 -10.22 -28.78 7.56
CA MET A 81 -11.17 -28.60 6.45
C MET A 81 -12.46 -29.43 6.64
N GLU A 82 -12.37 -30.52 7.39
CA GLU A 82 -13.51 -31.39 7.70
C GLU A 82 -14.54 -30.69 8.60
N GLU A 83 -14.09 -29.81 9.48
CA GLU A 83 -14.96 -29.04 10.39
C GLU A 83 -15.66 -27.85 9.71
N ILE A 84 -15.16 -27.41 8.56
CA ILE A 84 -15.72 -26.26 7.83
C ILE A 84 -16.69 -26.80 6.78
N GLU A 85 -17.99 -26.56 6.92
CA GLU A 85 -18.99 -26.89 5.90
C GLU A 85 -18.78 -26.06 4.65
N LYS A 86 -18.69 -24.72 4.83
CA LYS A 86 -18.59 -23.75 3.73
C LYS A 86 -17.83 -22.50 4.15
N LEU A 87 -17.00 -21.96 3.24
CA LEU A 87 -16.43 -20.61 3.33
C LEU A 87 -17.22 -19.66 2.44
N TYR A 88 -17.55 -18.46 2.93
CA TYR A 88 -18.25 -17.46 2.15
C TYR A 88 -17.86 -16.04 2.59
N VAL A 89 -18.10 -15.08 1.69
CA VAL A 89 -17.90 -13.66 1.95
C VAL A 89 -19.25 -13.02 2.24
N ASP A 90 -19.34 -12.40 3.42
CA ASP A 90 -20.47 -11.58 3.81
C ASP A 90 -20.12 -10.10 3.56
N ARG A 91 -20.83 -9.44 2.65
CA ARG A 91 -20.51 -8.08 2.19
C ARG A 91 -21.34 -7.03 2.92
N TYR A 92 -20.66 -5.99 3.37
CA TYR A 92 -21.25 -4.74 3.85
C TYR A 92 -21.01 -3.62 2.83
N GLN A 93 -21.44 -2.44 3.17
CA GLN A 93 -21.32 -1.29 2.27
C GLN A 93 -19.85 -0.92 1.96
N PHE A 94 -18.96 -0.92 2.95
CA PHE A 94 -17.54 -0.53 2.80
C PHE A 94 -16.55 -1.61 3.22
N THR A 95 -17.00 -2.61 3.96
CA THR A 95 -16.23 -3.72 4.47
C THR A 95 -16.87 -5.04 4.05
N ALA A 96 -16.11 -6.12 4.19
CA ALA A 96 -16.64 -7.47 4.05
C ALA A 96 -15.96 -8.39 5.08
N ARG A 97 -16.58 -9.53 5.36
CA ARG A 97 -16.09 -10.53 6.29
C ARG A 97 -15.92 -11.86 5.59
N LEU A 98 -14.86 -12.58 5.95
CA LEU A 98 -14.73 -13.99 5.63
C LEU A 98 -15.39 -14.79 6.75
N MET A 99 -16.43 -15.54 6.40
CA MET A 99 -17.20 -16.36 7.31
C MET A 99 -16.96 -17.83 7.02
N ALA A 100 -16.82 -18.63 8.07
CA ALA A 100 -16.84 -20.07 8.00
C ALA A 100 -18.12 -20.61 8.65
N LYS A 101 -18.91 -21.35 7.89
CA LYS A 101 -19.97 -22.15 8.44
C LYS A 101 -19.38 -23.50 8.82
N MET A 102 -19.43 -23.82 10.11
CA MET A 102 -18.89 -25.08 10.64
C MET A 102 -19.91 -26.21 10.51
N THR A 103 -19.44 -27.44 10.53
CA THR A 103 -20.29 -28.64 10.42
C THR A 103 -21.24 -28.82 11.62
N ASP A 104 -20.93 -28.20 12.76
CA ASP A 104 -21.82 -28.16 13.93
C ASP A 104 -22.95 -27.13 13.79
N GLY A 105 -23.02 -26.41 12.67
CA GLY A 105 -24.01 -25.37 12.37
C GLY A 105 -23.66 -23.98 12.91
N THR A 106 -22.52 -23.82 13.61
CA THR A 106 -22.05 -22.51 14.06
C THR A 106 -21.42 -21.70 12.92
N GLU A 107 -21.59 -20.38 12.97
CA GLU A 107 -20.92 -19.47 12.04
C GLU A 107 -19.81 -18.72 12.75
N LYS A 108 -18.62 -18.76 12.16
CA LYS A 108 -17.42 -18.14 12.72
C LYS A 108 -16.86 -17.09 11.77
N GLN A 109 -16.65 -15.88 12.29
CA GLN A 109 -15.93 -14.84 11.55
C GLN A 109 -14.44 -15.10 11.63
N LEU A 110 -13.80 -15.27 10.48
CA LEU A 110 -12.37 -15.57 10.37
C LEU A 110 -11.54 -14.30 10.21
N ALA A 111 -12.00 -13.37 9.38
CA ALA A 111 -11.33 -12.09 9.16
C ALA A 111 -12.31 -11.04 8.63
N MET A 112 -11.94 -9.77 8.80
CA MET A 112 -12.59 -8.65 8.14
C MET A 112 -11.62 -8.01 7.13
N PHE A 113 -12.17 -7.34 6.13
CA PHE A 113 -11.37 -6.64 5.13
C PHE A 113 -12.15 -5.54 4.43
N SER A 114 -11.43 -4.59 3.85
CA SER A 114 -12.00 -3.52 3.05
C SER A 114 -12.74 -4.07 1.83
N GLY A 115 -13.88 -3.49 1.48
CA GLY A 115 -14.77 -3.98 0.41
C GLY A 115 -14.09 -4.16 -0.96
N GLY A 116 -13.00 -3.42 -1.23
CA GLY A 116 -12.18 -3.60 -2.44
C GLY A 116 -11.50 -4.97 -2.58
N PHE A 117 -11.40 -5.73 -1.49
CA PHE A 117 -10.83 -7.09 -1.53
C PHE A 117 -11.88 -8.19 -1.70
N SER A 118 -13.16 -7.86 -1.72
CA SER A 118 -14.25 -8.84 -1.73
C SER A 118 -14.15 -9.84 -2.88
N GLU A 119 -13.87 -9.38 -4.09
CA GLU A 119 -13.73 -10.25 -5.26
C GLU A 119 -12.59 -11.26 -5.10
N LYS A 120 -11.44 -10.81 -4.56
CA LYS A 120 -10.29 -11.68 -4.28
C LYS A 120 -10.66 -12.77 -3.27
N PHE A 121 -11.36 -12.41 -2.20
CA PHE A 121 -11.82 -13.37 -1.19
C PHE A 121 -12.88 -14.32 -1.70
N GLU A 122 -13.79 -13.88 -2.57
CA GLU A 122 -14.75 -14.79 -3.22
C GLU A 122 -14.06 -15.81 -4.13
N GLN A 123 -13.05 -15.38 -4.89
CA GLN A 123 -12.24 -16.28 -5.68
C GLN A 123 -11.47 -17.28 -4.80
N PHE A 124 -10.98 -16.84 -3.65
CA PHE A 124 -10.34 -17.73 -2.67
C PHE A 124 -11.32 -18.77 -2.13
N CYS A 125 -12.53 -18.36 -1.73
CA CYS A 125 -13.58 -19.28 -1.26
C CYS A 125 -13.96 -20.32 -2.34
N ARG A 126 -14.11 -19.91 -3.61
CA ARG A 126 -14.39 -20.82 -4.72
C ARG A 126 -13.30 -21.88 -4.87
N ARG A 127 -12.02 -21.49 -4.80
CA ARG A 127 -10.90 -22.43 -4.91
C ARG A 127 -10.81 -23.36 -3.72
N TYR A 128 -11.09 -22.85 -2.52
CA TYR A 128 -11.19 -23.67 -1.33
C TYR A 128 -12.25 -24.77 -1.50
N GLU A 129 -13.45 -24.43 -1.98
CA GLU A 129 -14.52 -25.39 -2.22
C GLU A 129 -14.17 -26.39 -3.33
N THR A 130 -13.54 -25.95 -4.41
CA THR A 130 -13.09 -26.81 -5.51
C THR A 130 -12.09 -27.85 -5.01
N ILE A 131 -11.09 -27.43 -4.22
CA ILE A 131 -10.09 -28.35 -3.66
C ILE A 131 -10.72 -29.29 -2.63
N LYS A 132 -11.63 -28.80 -1.79
CA LYS A 132 -12.37 -29.64 -0.84
C LYS A 132 -13.15 -30.76 -1.53
N LYS A 133 -13.64 -30.52 -2.75
CA LYS A 133 -14.31 -31.54 -3.60
C LYS A 133 -13.33 -32.47 -4.31
N GLY A 134 -12.00 -32.25 -4.18
CA GLY A 134 -10.97 -33.03 -4.87
C GLY A 134 -10.76 -32.64 -6.33
N GLU A 135 -11.29 -31.50 -6.77
CA GLU A 135 -11.15 -30.98 -8.12
C GLU A 135 -9.95 -30.03 -8.23
N THR A 136 -9.40 -29.88 -9.44
CA THR A 136 -8.33 -28.91 -9.71
C THR A 136 -8.94 -27.58 -10.13
N PRO A 137 -8.66 -26.49 -9.40
CA PRO A 137 -9.18 -25.16 -9.75
C PRO A 137 -8.48 -24.59 -11.00
N ASP A 138 -9.22 -23.79 -11.77
CA ASP A 138 -8.68 -23.03 -12.88
C ASP A 138 -7.91 -21.80 -12.37
N ASP A 139 -6.60 -21.79 -12.62
CA ASP A 139 -5.68 -20.75 -12.16
C ASP A 139 -5.20 -19.81 -13.26
N SER A 140 -5.79 -19.89 -14.46
CA SER A 140 -5.38 -19.08 -15.61
C SER A 140 -5.38 -17.56 -15.32
N ALA A 141 -6.22 -17.10 -14.39
CA ALA A 141 -6.33 -15.70 -13.99
C ALA A 141 -5.39 -15.28 -12.83
N LEU A 142 -4.64 -16.23 -12.21
CA LEU A 142 -3.79 -15.93 -11.04
C LEU A 142 -2.35 -15.55 -11.40
N ASP A 143 -1.89 -15.85 -12.59
CA ASP A 143 -0.48 -15.71 -13.01
C ASP A 143 -0.11 -14.30 -13.48
N ASP A 144 -0.75 -13.27 -12.91
CA ASP A 144 -0.43 -11.89 -13.27
C ASP A 144 0.84 -11.41 -12.52
N LYS A 145 2.00 -11.85 -13.04
CA LYS A 145 3.35 -11.47 -12.57
C LYS A 145 3.56 -9.94 -12.55
N THR A 146 2.68 -9.20 -13.21
CA THR A 146 2.75 -7.74 -13.35
C THR A 146 2.28 -6.99 -12.11
N LEU A 147 1.59 -7.66 -11.18
CA LEU A 147 0.99 -7.03 -9.99
C LEU A 147 1.99 -6.69 -8.88
N TYR A 148 3.20 -7.24 -8.93
CA TYR A 148 4.18 -7.09 -7.86
C TYR A 148 5.46 -6.37 -8.33
N CYS A 149 5.99 -5.51 -7.48
CA CYS A 149 7.24 -4.81 -7.75
C CYS A 149 8.43 -5.79 -7.70
N PRO A 150 9.26 -5.90 -8.76
CA PRO A 150 10.38 -6.83 -8.79
C PRO A 150 11.51 -6.47 -7.79
N LYS A 151 11.52 -5.24 -7.23
CA LYS A 151 12.54 -4.79 -6.29
C LYS A 151 12.20 -5.05 -4.84
N CYS A 152 10.95 -4.83 -4.42
CA CYS A 152 10.52 -4.95 -3.03
C CYS A 152 9.38 -5.95 -2.83
N ASN A 153 8.96 -6.62 -3.90
CA ASN A 153 7.94 -7.65 -3.91
C ASN A 153 6.56 -7.22 -3.35
N ARG A 154 6.31 -5.91 -3.29
CA ARG A 154 5.01 -5.35 -2.89
C ARG A 154 4.08 -5.28 -4.08
N LYS A 155 2.79 -5.48 -3.82
CA LYS A 155 1.73 -5.28 -4.81
C LYS A 155 1.67 -3.81 -5.23
N TYR A 156 1.48 -3.57 -6.51
CA TYR A 156 1.26 -2.21 -7.01
C TYR A 156 -0.08 -1.68 -6.50
N PRO A 157 -0.16 -0.38 -6.15
CA PRO A 157 -1.42 0.24 -5.72
C PRO A 157 -2.50 0.22 -6.82
N ASP A 158 -2.06 0.29 -8.09
CA ASP A 158 -2.92 0.23 -9.26
C ASP A 158 -2.49 -0.95 -10.13
N PRO A 159 -3.35 -1.96 -10.36
CA PRO A 159 -3.01 -3.12 -11.17
C PRO A 159 -2.69 -2.76 -12.62
N ASN A 160 -3.21 -1.65 -13.14
CA ASN A 160 -2.97 -1.19 -14.51
C ASN A 160 -1.68 -0.36 -14.64
N ARG A 161 -0.99 -0.06 -13.54
CA ARG A 161 0.23 0.76 -13.52
C ARG A 161 1.33 0.11 -12.68
N ALA A 162 2.37 -0.37 -13.33
CA ALA A 162 3.56 -0.93 -12.69
C ALA A 162 4.40 0.16 -11.99
N PHE A 163 3.80 0.90 -11.05
CA PHE A 163 4.43 1.97 -10.30
C PHE A 163 4.52 1.61 -8.82
N CYS A 164 5.74 1.50 -8.30
CA CYS A 164 5.98 1.25 -6.89
C CYS A 164 6.39 2.55 -6.18
N PRO A 165 5.56 3.11 -5.27
CA PRO A 165 5.88 4.35 -4.56
C PRO A 165 7.10 4.22 -3.64
N TYR A 166 7.40 3.02 -3.17
CA TYR A 166 8.53 2.76 -2.25
C TYR A 166 9.88 2.63 -2.95
N CYS A 167 9.89 2.11 -4.18
CA CYS A 167 11.12 1.86 -4.94
C CYS A 167 11.45 2.95 -5.95
N THR A 168 10.50 3.83 -6.25
CA THR A 168 10.68 4.88 -7.25
C THR A 168 11.59 5.98 -6.71
N LYS A 169 12.61 6.32 -7.47
CA LYS A 169 13.53 7.41 -7.12
C LYS A 169 12.78 8.74 -7.12
N ARG A 170 12.91 9.53 -6.05
CA ARG A 170 12.32 10.88 -5.94
C ARG A 170 12.64 11.78 -7.11
N THR A 171 13.88 11.68 -7.63
CA THR A 171 14.33 12.44 -8.80
C THR A 171 13.52 12.16 -10.07
N TRP A 172 13.04 10.93 -10.26
CA TRP A 172 12.19 10.58 -11.39
C TRP A 172 10.80 11.23 -11.30
N VAL A 173 10.22 11.25 -10.10
CA VAL A 173 8.94 11.94 -9.83
C VAL A 173 9.06 13.43 -10.07
N PHE A 174 10.15 14.06 -9.59
CA PHE A 174 10.44 15.47 -9.84
C PHE A 174 10.61 15.80 -11.33
N LYS A 175 11.36 14.97 -12.06
CA LYS A 175 11.54 15.15 -13.50
C LYS A 175 10.22 15.06 -14.28
N ARG A 176 9.32 14.17 -13.86
CA ARG A 176 8.00 14.02 -14.47
C ARG A 176 7.09 15.21 -14.13
N LEU A 177 7.12 15.71 -12.89
CA LEU A 177 6.43 16.92 -12.49
C LEU A 177 6.92 18.14 -13.30
N LEU A 178 8.23 18.33 -13.39
CA LEU A 178 8.82 19.40 -14.22
C LEU A 178 8.46 19.26 -15.70
N GLY A 179 8.32 18.03 -16.19
CA GLY A 179 7.85 17.76 -17.55
C GLY A 179 6.43 18.28 -17.82
N MET A 180 5.54 18.19 -16.83
CA MET A 180 4.17 18.73 -16.95
C MET A 180 4.12 20.26 -17.06
N PHE A 181 5.13 20.97 -16.50
CA PHE A 181 5.27 22.41 -16.68
C PHE A 181 5.78 22.81 -18.06
N GLY A 182 6.18 21.83 -18.88
CA GLY A 182 6.71 22.05 -20.23
C GLY A 182 5.74 22.81 -21.14
N ASP A 183 4.45 22.55 -21.01
CA ASP A 183 3.40 23.16 -21.83
C ASP A 183 3.13 24.61 -21.41
N TYR A 184 3.50 24.99 -20.18
CA TYR A 184 3.28 26.31 -19.58
C TYR A 184 4.52 27.18 -19.49
N LYS A 185 5.61 26.83 -20.22
CA LYS A 185 6.91 27.54 -20.14
C LYS A 185 6.81 29.03 -20.36
N LYS A 186 5.99 29.47 -21.33
CA LYS A 186 5.80 30.91 -21.61
C LYS A 186 5.13 31.63 -20.47
N GLN A 187 4.08 31.05 -19.89
CA GLN A 187 3.35 31.64 -18.76
C GLN A 187 4.22 31.69 -17.49
N ILE A 188 4.98 30.66 -17.23
CA ILE A 188 5.93 30.60 -16.11
C ILE A 188 7.02 31.68 -16.27
N ALA A 189 7.55 31.83 -17.49
CA ALA A 189 8.56 32.86 -17.78
C ALA A 189 8.01 34.28 -17.56
N VAL A 190 6.76 34.55 -17.97
CA VAL A 190 6.10 35.83 -17.73
C VAL A 190 5.92 36.08 -16.25
N ILE A 191 5.44 35.09 -15.49
CA ILE A 191 5.26 35.25 -14.04
C ILE A 191 6.59 35.50 -13.34
N LEU A 192 7.64 34.77 -13.69
CA LEU A 192 8.98 35.01 -13.13
C LEU A 192 9.53 36.39 -13.48
N ALA A 193 9.31 36.87 -14.70
CA ALA A 193 9.71 38.22 -15.09
C ALA A 193 8.96 39.28 -14.29
N LEU A 194 7.64 39.15 -14.11
CA LEU A 194 6.83 40.05 -13.29
C LEU A 194 7.27 40.07 -11.82
N ILE A 195 7.58 38.90 -11.26
CA ILE A 195 8.12 38.81 -9.89
C ILE A 195 9.47 39.53 -9.81
N ALA A 196 10.37 39.33 -10.77
CA ALA A 196 11.67 39.97 -10.78
C ALA A 196 11.54 41.51 -10.86
N VAL A 197 10.65 42.00 -11.71
CA VAL A 197 10.34 43.44 -11.80
C VAL A 197 9.75 43.99 -10.49
N SER A 198 8.81 43.24 -9.89
CA SER A 198 8.20 43.63 -8.61
C SER A 198 9.24 43.70 -7.47
N VAL A 199 10.14 42.73 -7.39
CA VAL A 199 11.24 42.74 -6.41
C VAL A 199 12.20 43.90 -6.66
N ALA A 200 12.56 44.18 -7.92
CA ALA A 200 13.44 45.28 -8.26
C ALA A 200 12.83 46.64 -7.87
N LEU A 201 11.55 46.86 -8.18
CA LEU A 201 10.82 48.04 -7.78
C LEU A 201 10.73 48.18 -6.25
N GLY A 202 10.48 47.09 -5.55
CA GLY A 202 10.42 47.05 -4.09
C GLY A 202 11.77 47.37 -3.41
N LEU A 203 12.89 47.10 -4.06
CA LEU A 203 14.23 47.46 -3.56
C LEU A 203 14.61 48.90 -3.90
N ILE A 204 14.13 49.41 -5.03
CA ILE A 204 14.41 50.81 -5.48
C ILE A 204 13.72 51.83 -4.58
N ALA A 205 12.46 51.61 -4.20
CA ALA A 205 11.70 52.55 -3.38
C ALA A 205 12.36 52.92 -2.03
N PRO A 206 12.79 51.94 -1.19
CA PRO A 206 13.50 52.27 0.06
C PRO A 206 14.88 52.88 -0.19
N TYR A 207 15.59 52.50 -1.26
CA TYR A 207 16.91 53.05 -1.58
C TYR A 207 16.82 54.55 -1.90
N PHE A 208 15.88 54.94 -2.73
CA PHE A 208 15.65 56.37 -3.04
C PHE A 208 15.12 57.13 -1.83
N GLY A 209 14.18 56.57 -1.09
CA GLY A 209 13.62 57.21 0.11
C GLY A 209 14.66 57.46 1.20
N THR A 210 15.51 56.46 1.49
CA THR A 210 16.58 56.63 2.49
C THR A 210 17.68 57.53 2.01
N LYS A 211 18.07 57.49 0.74
CA LYS A 211 19.10 58.34 0.18
C LYS A 211 18.65 59.81 0.13
N MET A 212 17.45 60.10 -0.38
CA MET A 212 16.88 61.43 -0.41
C MET A 212 16.71 62.03 0.99
N LEU A 213 16.22 61.22 1.94
CA LEU A 213 16.01 61.67 3.31
C LEU A 213 17.35 61.93 4.05
N TYR A 214 18.35 61.10 3.82
CA TYR A 214 19.64 61.24 4.52
C TYR A 214 20.57 62.26 3.89
N ASP A 215 20.70 62.26 2.57
CA ASP A 215 21.65 63.16 1.87
C ASP A 215 21.08 64.57 1.69
N ASP A 216 19.75 64.73 1.41
CA ASP A 216 19.18 66.02 1.08
C ASP A 216 18.56 66.71 2.28
N VAL A 217 18.12 66.00 3.33
CA VAL A 217 17.41 66.61 4.48
C VAL A 217 18.21 66.54 5.78
N LEU A 218 18.96 65.47 6.04
CA LEU A 218 19.64 65.24 7.31
C LEU A 218 21.14 65.54 7.28
N SER A 219 21.80 65.67 6.12
CA SER A 219 23.20 66.05 6.06
C SER A 219 23.32 67.56 6.30
N GLU A 220 24.33 67.99 7.13
CA GLU A 220 24.64 69.44 7.35
C GLU A 220 25.00 70.10 6.03
N GLY A 221 24.05 70.79 5.43
CA GLY A 221 24.22 71.53 4.16
C GLY A 221 23.07 71.32 3.16
N GLY A 222 22.10 70.45 3.48
CA GLY A 222 20.89 70.22 2.67
C GLY A 222 19.95 71.47 2.76
N SER A 223 19.74 72.16 1.63
CA SER A 223 18.78 73.25 1.54
C SER A 223 17.37 72.68 1.42
N LEU A 224 16.50 73.01 2.35
CA LEU A 224 15.06 72.87 2.21
C LEU A 224 14.59 73.80 1.05
N HIS A 225 14.31 73.21 -0.12
CA HIS A 225 13.53 73.82 -1.20
C HIS A 225 12.17 73.13 -1.31
#